data_76fa9a44922db62dce502f45c0bfe72e
#
_entry.id   76fa9a44922db62dce502f45c0bfe72e
#
_cell.length_a   1.000
_cell.length_b   1.000
_cell.length_c   1.000
_cell.angle_alpha   90.00
_cell.angle_beta   90.00
_cell.angle_gamma   90.00
#
_symmetry.space_group_name_H-M   'P 1'
#
loop_
_entity.id
_entity.type
_entity.pdbx_description
1 polymer ?
#
loop_
_entity_poly.entity_id
_entity_poly.type
_entity_poly.pdbx_seq_one_letter_code
_entity_poly.pdbx_strand_id
1 'polypeptide(L)'
;MSTKKMAEHETTPKNGMDPHAIAEAVRNGMFKDDNASRAMGMQIEEVGPGYARISMIVRSDMLNGFRICHGGFITTLADSAFAFGCNSYNEMTVASGIVVDFLAPAYEGDRLVAECHEVSRAGRTGVYDIKVTNQHGKAVVVMRGRSHTLKGKPVVNL
;
A
#
# COMPACT_ATOMS: atom_id res chain seq x y z
N MET A 1 12.45 25.44 -30.40
CA MET A 1 12.49 24.28 -29.51
C MET A 1 11.15 24.24 -28.77
N SER A 2 10.28 23.30 -29.12
CA SER A 2 8.91 23.21 -28.62
C SER A 2 8.88 22.26 -27.40
N THR A 3 8.64 22.80 -26.23
CA THR A 3 8.41 22.04 -25.00
C THR A 3 7.04 21.37 -25.05
N LYS A 4 7.02 20.08 -25.36
CA LYS A 4 5.83 19.24 -25.30
C LYS A 4 5.44 19.06 -23.82
N LYS A 5 4.35 19.72 -23.38
CA LYS A 5 3.68 19.48 -22.10
C LYS A 5 3.29 18.00 -22.04
N MET A 6 3.80 17.28 -21.03
CA MET A 6 3.31 15.95 -20.70
C MET A 6 1.86 16.10 -20.23
N ALA A 7 0.96 15.41 -20.89
CA ALA A 7 -0.46 15.39 -20.52
C ALA A 7 -0.61 14.59 -19.23
N GLU A 8 -1.10 15.26 -18.18
CA GLU A 8 -1.62 14.63 -16.99
C GLU A 8 -2.83 13.77 -17.40
N HIS A 9 -2.77 12.48 -17.15
CA HIS A 9 -3.88 11.58 -17.37
C HIS A 9 -4.91 11.80 -16.24
N GLU A 10 -5.79 12.79 -16.41
CA GLU A 10 -7.02 12.89 -15.63
C GLU A 10 -7.91 11.68 -15.95
N THR A 11 -7.94 10.71 -15.06
CA THR A 11 -8.94 9.64 -15.10
C THR A 11 -10.24 10.17 -14.52
N THR A 12 -11.14 10.63 -15.38
CA THR A 12 -12.50 11.04 -14.99
C THR A 12 -13.21 9.82 -14.38
N PRO A 13 -13.79 9.93 -13.16
CA PRO A 13 -14.50 8.83 -12.50
C PRO A 13 -15.72 8.43 -13.29
N LYS A 14 -15.97 7.13 -13.47
CA LYS A 14 -17.09 6.59 -14.24
C LYS A 14 -18.49 6.91 -13.66
N ASN A 15 -18.59 7.43 -12.43
CA ASN A 15 -19.85 7.69 -11.72
C ASN A 15 -19.95 9.07 -11.08
N GLY A 16 -19.11 10.03 -11.44
CA GLY A 16 -19.19 11.39 -10.85
C GLY A 16 -18.81 11.48 -9.36
N MET A 17 -18.36 10.38 -8.73
CA MET A 17 -17.86 10.38 -7.35
C MET A 17 -16.43 10.90 -7.29
N ASP A 18 -16.10 11.62 -6.23
CA ASP A 18 -14.74 12.03 -5.93
C ASP A 18 -13.80 10.82 -5.80
N PRO A 19 -12.64 10.79 -6.50
CA PRO A 19 -11.68 9.68 -6.41
C PRO A 19 -11.19 9.36 -4.99
N HIS A 20 -11.05 10.38 -4.13
CA HIS A 20 -10.71 10.17 -2.72
C HIS A 20 -11.84 9.49 -1.95
N ALA A 21 -13.11 9.88 -2.20
CA ALA A 21 -14.27 9.21 -1.59
C ALA A 21 -14.37 7.74 -2.01
N ILE A 22 -14.00 7.40 -3.25
CA ILE A 22 -13.92 6.02 -3.73
C ILE A 22 -12.84 5.26 -2.96
N ALA A 23 -11.63 5.82 -2.83
CA ALA A 23 -10.53 5.19 -2.11
C ALA A 23 -10.88 4.92 -0.63
N GLU A 24 -11.57 5.86 0.03
CA GLU A 24 -12.06 5.71 1.40
C GLU A 24 -13.11 4.61 1.53
N ALA A 25 -14.07 4.52 0.60
CA ALA A 25 -15.07 3.46 0.60
C ALA A 25 -14.41 2.08 0.41
N VAL A 26 -13.44 1.97 -0.49
CA VAL A 26 -12.65 0.76 -0.73
C VAL A 26 -11.86 0.38 0.53
N ARG A 27 -11.17 1.33 1.17
CA ARG A 27 -10.46 1.12 2.43
C ARG A 27 -11.37 0.51 3.48
N ASN A 28 -12.55 1.09 3.69
CA ASN A 28 -13.51 0.64 4.69
C ASN A 28 -14.01 -0.78 4.41
N GLY A 29 -14.31 -1.09 3.15
CA GLY A 29 -14.75 -2.42 2.73
C GLY A 29 -13.67 -3.48 2.89
N MET A 30 -12.45 -3.21 2.41
CA MET A 30 -11.33 -4.14 2.52
C MET A 30 -10.93 -4.39 3.97
N PHE A 31 -10.75 -3.33 4.77
CA PHE A 31 -10.22 -3.46 6.13
C PHE A 31 -11.17 -4.21 7.07
N LYS A 32 -12.47 -4.15 6.80
CA LYS A 32 -13.48 -4.87 7.60
C LYS A 32 -13.19 -6.37 7.67
N ASP A 33 -12.76 -6.98 6.58
CA ASP A 33 -12.55 -8.42 6.45
C ASP A 33 -11.06 -8.81 6.40
N ASP A 34 -10.14 -7.84 6.51
CA ASP A 34 -8.69 -8.06 6.53
C ASP A 34 -8.21 -8.48 7.92
N ASN A 35 -8.35 -9.78 8.20
CA ASN A 35 -7.95 -10.36 9.49
C ASN A 35 -6.43 -10.27 9.73
N ALA A 36 -5.61 -10.34 8.67
CA ALA A 36 -4.15 -10.31 8.78
C ALA A 36 -3.66 -8.93 9.26
N SER A 37 -4.05 -7.87 8.57
CA SER A 37 -3.67 -6.50 8.95
C SER A 37 -4.20 -6.13 10.34
N ARG A 38 -5.44 -6.56 10.66
CA ARG A 38 -6.03 -6.32 11.97
C ARG A 38 -5.31 -7.08 13.10
N ALA A 39 -4.94 -8.35 12.88
CA ALA A 39 -4.20 -9.14 13.85
C ALA A 39 -2.81 -8.56 14.13
N MET A 40 -2.19 -7.94 13.14
CA MET A 40 -0.91 -7.24 13.29
C MET A 40 -1.04 -5.85 13.92
N GLY A 41 -2.26 -5.37 14.20
CA GLY A 41 -2.51 -4.06 14.80
C GLY A 41 -2.23 -2.90 13.83
N MET A 42 -2.33 -3.14 12.53
CA MET A 42 -2.14 -2.08 11.53
C MET A 42 -3.22 -1.02 11.61
N GLN A 43 -2.82 0.23 11.39
CA GLN A 43 -3.70 1.40 11.31
C GLN A 43 -3.58 1.99 9.91
N ILE A 44 -4.71 2.08 9.19
CA ILE A 44 -4.74 2.75 7.89
C ILE A 44 -4.95 4.23 8.15
N GLU A 45 -3.89 5.02 7.95
CA GLU A 45 -3.87 6.45 8.28
C GLU A 45 -4.45 7.31 7.17
N GLU A 46 -4.13 6.96 5.93
CA GLU A 46 -4.52 7.73 4.76
C GLU A 46 -4.63 6.84 3.53
N VAL A 47 -5.60 7.13 2.67
CA VAL A 47 -5.72 6.53 1.34
C VAL A 47 -6.12 7.59 0.32
N GLY A 48 -5.73 7.35 -0.92
CA GLY A 48 -6.09 8.19 -2.06
C GLY A 48 -5.90 7.40 -3.35
N PRO A 49 -6.18 8.00 -4.51
CA PRO A 49 -5.96 7.35 -5.79
C PRO A 49 -4.49 6.93 -5.96
N GLY A 50 -4.23 5.60 -6.05
CA GLY A 50 -2.88 5.04 -6.18
C GLY A 50 -1.99 5.21 -4.94
N TYR A 51 -2.56 5.56 -3.79
CA TYR A 51 -1.83 5.88 -2.57
C TYR A 51 -2.44 5.21 -1.34
N ALA A 52 -1.58 4.76 -0.43
CA ALA A 52 -1.97 4.38 0.92
C ALA A 52 -0.82 4.60 1.91
N ARG A 53 -1.18 4.98 3.14
CA ARG A 53 -0.27 5.10 4.28
C ARG A 53 -0.80 4.29 5.45
N ILE A 54 0.02 3.34 5.91
CA ILE A 54 -0.35 2.39 6.97
C ILE A 54 0.75 2.33 8.01
N SER A 55 0.39 2.27 9.28
CA SER A 55 1.36 2.11 10.36
C SER A 55 1.14 0.85 11.18
N MET A 56 2.20 0.42 11.88
CA MET A 56 2.23 -0.72 12.78
C MET A 56 3.26 -0.48 13.88
N ILE A 57 2.97 -0.92 15.10
CA ILE A 57 3.96 -0.97 16.19
C ILE A 57 4.60 -2.35 16.21
N VAL A 58 5.92 -2.41 16.25
CA VAL A 58 6.65 -3.68 16.41
C VAL A 58 6.45 -4.22 17.82
N ARG A 59 5.81 -5.38 17.92
CA ARG A 59 5.56 -6.07 19.20
C ARG A 59 6.64 -7.13 19.45
N SER A 60 6.73 -7.59 20.70
CA SER A 60 7.67 -8.65 21.12
C SER A 60 7.46 -9.98 20.36
N ASP A 61 6.22 -10.31 19.98
CA ASP A 61 5.87 -11.51 19.21
C ASP A 61 6.24 -11.44 17.72
N MET A 62 6.71 -10.27 17.27
CA MET A 62 7.21 -10.05 15.90
C MET A 62 8.74 -10.15 15.79
N LEU A 63 9.43 -10.41 16.90
CA LEU A 63 10.90 -10.45 16.90
C LEU A 63 11.42 -11.81 16.43
N ASN A 64 12.51 -11.78 15.66
CA ASN A 64 13.27 -12.97 15.31
C ASN A 64 14.33 -13.33 16.37
N GLY A 65 15.11 -14.37 16.13
CA GLY A 65 16.17 -14.83 17.05
C GLY A 65 17.28 -13.81 17.33
N PHE A 66 17.38 -12.76 16.54
CA PHE A 66 18.32 -11.64 16.76
C PHE A 66 17.69 -10.47 17.52
N ARG A 67 16.46 -10.62 18.02
CA ARG A 67 15.66 -9.60 18.71
C ARG A 67 15.41 -8.34 17.88
N ILE A 68 15.32 -8.50 16.57
CA ILE A 68 14.85 -7.47 15.64
C ILE A 68 13.56 -7.95 14.98
N CYS A 69 12.75 -7.00 14.49
CA CYS A 69 11.50 -7.33 13.80
C CYS A 69 11.79 -8.29 12.63
N HIS A 70 11.07 -9.40 12.59
CA HIS A 70 11.20 -10.36 11.49
C HIS A 70 10.78 -9.70 10.17
N GLY A 71 11.59 -9.85 9.14
CA GLY A 71 11.36 -9.22 7.84
C GLY A 71 10.00 -9.55 7.21
N GLY A 72 9.45 -10.73 7.51
CA GLY A 72 8.11 -11.11 7.07
C GLY A 72 7.02 -10.16 7.56
N PHE A 73 7.07 -9.69 8.83
CA PHE A 73 6.10 -8.72 9.36
C PHE A 73 6.24 -7.35 8.69
N ILE A 74 7.48 -6.90 8.45
CA ILE A 74 7.72 -5.62 7.76
C ILE A 74 7.25 -5.72 6.30
N THR A 75 7.49 -6.85 5.64
CA THR A 75 7.01 -7.11 4.28
C THR A 75 5.48 -7.13 4.24
N THR A 76 4.81 -7.75 5.22
CA THR A 76 3.33 -7.76 5.29
C THR A 76 2.77 -6.34 5.46
N LEU A 77 3.42 -5.49 6.27
CA LEU A 77 3.03 -4.07 6.38
C LEU A 77 3.15 -3.35 5.02
N ALA A 78 4.26 -3.55 4.31
CA ALA A 78 4.46 -2.97 2.99
C ALA A 78 3.48 -3.51 1.95
N ASP A 79 3.18 -4.81 1.98
CA ASP A 79 2.22 -5.47 1.08
C ASP A 79 0.78 -5.00 1.34
N SER A 80 0.41 -4.78 2.63
CA SER A 80 -0.88 -4.18 2.97
C SER A 80 -1.00 -2.76 2.40
N ALA A 81 0.03 -1.90 2.55
CA ALA A 81 0.01 -0.58 1.94
C ALA A 81 -0.12 -0.65 0.41
N PHE A 82 0.58 -1.59 -0.21
CA PHE A 82 0.45 -1.87 -1.64
C PHE A 82 -0.97 -2.30 -2.02
N ALA A 83 -1.58 -3.22 -1.26
CA ALA A 83 -2.93 -3.70 -1.52
C ALA A 83 -3.97 -2.57 -1.45
N PHE A 84 -3.93 -1.70 -0.43
CA PHE A 84 -4.84 -0.56 -0.33
C PHE A 84 -4.58 0.49 -1.43
N GLY A 85 -3.32 0.75 -1.78
CA GLY A 85 -2.97 1.66 -2.87
C GLY A 85 -3.46 1.18 -4.23
N CYS A 86 -3.21 -0.09 -4.59
CA CYS A 86 -3.57 -0.60 -5.91
C CYS A 86 -5.08 -0.87 -6.09
N ASN A 87 -5.84 -1.05 -5.01
CA ASN A 87 -7.30 -1.23 -5.05
C ASN A 87 -8.09 0.08 -4.92
N SER A 88 -7.43 1.22 -4.68
CA SER A 88 -8.06 2.53 -4.41
C SER A 88 -9.01 3.04 -5.50
N TYR A 89 -8.97 2.44 -6.68
CA TYR A 89 -9.84 2.76 -7.82
C TYR A 89 -11.15 1.94 -7.88
N ASN A 90 -11.44 1.16 -6.84
CA ASN A 90 -12.55 0.22 -6.79
C ASN A 90 -12.53 -0.84 -7.91
N GLU A 91 -11.35 -1.27 -8.31
CA GLU A 91 -11.12 -2.39 -9.21
C GLU A 91 -10.33 -3.47 -8.47
N MET A 92 -10.89 -4.68 -8.31
CA MET A 92 -10.20 -5.77 -7.61
C MET A 92 -8.85 -6.05 -8.25
N THR A 93 -7.80 -5.81 -7.49
CA THR A 93 -6.42 -5.86 -7.95
C THR A 93 -5.58 -6.66 -6.96
N VAL A 94 -4.79 -7.58 -7.48
CA VAL A 94 -3.94 -8.49 -6.69
C VAL A 94 -2.47 -8.27 -7.02
N ALA A 95 -1.59 -8.59 -6.06
CA ALA A 95 -0.16 -8.64 -6.30
C ALA A 95 0.17 -9.72 -7.34
N SER A 96 0.99 -9.40 -8.33
CA SER A 96 1.57 -10.35 -9.28
C SER A 96 3.07 -10.58 -9.06
N GLY A 97 3.68 -9.81 -8.18
CA GLY A 97 5.07 -9.96 -7.74
C GLY A 97 5.53 -8.78 -6.92
N ILE A 98 6.47 -9.04 -6.02
CA ILE A 98 7.11 -8.03 -5.20
C ILE A 98 8.63 -8.24 -5.21
N VAL A 99 9.37 -7.14 -5.05
CA VAL A 99 10.81 -7.13 -4.77
C VAL A 99 11.00 -6.29 -3.52
N VAL A 100 11.67 -6.83 -2.52
CA VAL A 100 11.84 -6.22 -1.21
C VAL A 100 13.32 -6.13 -0.88
N ASP A 101 13.78 -4.94 -0.48
CA ASP A 101 15.12 -4.68 0.02
C ASP A 101 15.06 -4.20 1.47
N PHE A 102 15.72 -4.92 2.37
CA PHE A 102 15.83 -4.57 3.78
C PHE A 102 17.06 -3.67 3.97
N LEU A 103 16.85 -2.44 4.43
CA LEU A 103 17.88 -1.40 4.53
C LEU A 103 18.42 -1.24 5.94
N ALA A 104 17.57 -1.46 6.95
CA ALA A 104 17.91 -1.31 8.35
C ALA A 104 17.03 -2.20 9.24
N PRO A 105 17.51 -2.62 10.42
CA PRO A 105 16.68 -3.31 11.40
C PRO A 105 15.62 -2.38 11.99
N ALA A 106 14.49 -2.99 12.39
CA ALA A 106 13.50 -2.38 13.27
C ALA A 106 13.46 -3.15 14.59
N TYR A 107 13.18 -2.44 15.68
CA TYR A 107 13.23 -2.97 17.03
C TYR A 107 11.86 -2.95 17.69
N GLU A 108 11.70 -3.70 18.77
CA GLU A 108 10.50 -3.69 19.61
C GLU A 108 10.16 -2.24 20.03
N GLY A 109 8.89 -1.87 19.88
CA GLY A 109 8.40 -0.52 20.17
C GLY A 109 8.54 0.47 19.01
N ASP A 110 9.29 0.16 17.94
CA ASP A 110 9.34 1.01 16.77
C ASP A 110 7.94 1.14 16.13
N ARG A 111 7.59 2.37 15.80
CA ARG A 111 6.43 2.64 14.95
C ARG A 111 6.88 2.68 13.49
N LEU A 112 6.47 1.68 12.73
CA LEU A 112 6.75 1.59 11.31
C LEU A 112 5.59 2.19 10.51
N VAL A 113 5.93 2.96 9.48
CA VAL A 113 4.97 3.56 8.54
C VAL A 113 5.35 3.12 7.13
N ALA A 114 4.43 2.46 6.44
CA ALA A 114 4.53 2.12 5.03
C ALA A 114 3.75 3.13 4.20
N GLU A 115 4.39 3.74 3.23
CA GLU A 115 3.77 4.62 2.23
C GLU A 115 3.90 3.99 0.86
N CYS A 116 2.75 3.77 0.20
CA CYS A 116 2.63 3.23 -1.15
C CYS A 116 2.30 4.35 -2.13
N HIS A 117 3.01 4.40 -3.24
CA HIS A 117 2.76 5.34 -4.34
C HIS A 117 2.69 4.61 -5.67
N GLU A 118 1.66 4.88 -6.45
CA GLU A 118 1.57 4.43 -7.83
C GLU A 118 2.67 5.09 -8.66
N VAL A 119 3.46 4.27 -9.36
CA VAL A 119 4.48 4.72 -10.32
C VAL A 119 3.89 4.76 -11.72
N SER A 120 3.13 3.72 -12.07
CA SER A 120 2.50 3.60 -13.39
C SER A 120 1.37 2.57 -13.34
N ARG A 121 0.29 2.85 -14.05
CA ARG A 121 -0.80 1.91 -14.27
C ARG A 121 -1.20 1.92 -15.74
N ALA A 122 -1.18 0.74 -16.38
CA ALA A 122 -1.53 0.58 -17.78
C ALA A 122 -2.29 -0.74 -18.01
N GLY A 123 -3.49 -0.65 -18.57
CA GLY A 123 -4.32 -1.81 -18.87
C GLY A 123 -4.74 -2.57 -17.61
N ARG A 124 -4.15 -3.75 -17.39
CA ARG A 124 -4.40 -4.60 -16.22
C ARG A 124 -3.23 -4.61 -15.24
N THR A 125 -2.14 -3.95 -15.54
CA THR A 125 -0.91 -4.00 -14.74
C THR A 125 -0.62 -2.66 -14.11
N GLY A 126 -0.06 -2.68 -12.91
CA GLY A 126 0.44 -1.50 -12.23
C GLY A 126 1.78 -1.77 -11.56
N VAL A 127 2.54 -0.70 -11.37
CA VAL A 127 3.81 -0.69 -10.63
C VAL A 127 3.70 0.34 -9.52
N TYR A 128 4.10 -0.06 -8.32
CA TYR A 128 3.99 0.75 -7.11
C TYR A 128 5.31 0.71 -6.36
N ASP A 129 5.73 1.83 -5.82
CA ASP A 129 6.86 1.91 -4.90
C ASP A 129 6.34 2.10 -3.48
N ILE A 130 6.86 1.29 -2.56
CA ILE A 130 6.50 1.31 -1.15
C ILE A 130 7.77 1.54 -0.34
N LYS A 131 7.70 2.49 0.58
CA LYS A 131 8.78 2.79 1.52
C LYS A 131 8.28 2.60 2.95
N VAL A 132 9.02 1.84 3.74
CA VAL A 132 8.76 1.70 5.18
C VAL A 132 9.80 2.50 5.95
N THR A 133 9.34 3.38 6.82
CA THR A 133 10.19 4.18 7.71
C THR A 133 9.82 3.93 9.17
N ASN A 134 10.77 4.16 10.08
CA ASN A 134 10.49 4.20 11.52
C ASN A 134 10.09 5.62 11.96
N GLN A 135 9.81 5.80 13.26
CA GLN A 135 9.40 7.08 13.87
C GLN A 135 10.44 8.21 13.76
N HIS A 136 11.68 7.88 13.41
CA HIS A 136 12.76 8.86 13.19
C HIS A 136 12.95 9.19 11.69
N GLY A 137 12.07 8.69 10.81
CA GLY A 137 12.18 8.86 9.36
C GLY A 137 13.25 8.01 8.69
N LYS A 138 13.90 7.08 9.43
CA LYS A 138 14.89 6.17 8.89
C LYS A 138 14.20 5.12 8.01
N ALA A 139 14.66 4.97 6.76
CA ALA A 139 14.19 3.92 5.88
C ALA A 139 14.61 2.54 6.41
N VAL A 140 13.63 1.65 6.56
CA VAL A 140 13.79 0.27 7.03
C VAL A 140 13.68 -0.70 5.87
N VAL A 141 12.71 -0.48 4.97
CA VAL A 141 12.45 -1.30 3.79
C VAL A 141 12.08 -0.39 2.63
N VAL A 142 12.50 -0.79 1.42
CA VAL A 142 11.89 -0.37 0.16
C VAL A 142 11.36 -1.59 -0.56
N MET A 143 10.19 -1.47 -1.19
CA MET A 143 9.55 -2.55 -1.92
C MET A 143 9.01 -2.01 -3.24
N ARG A 144 9.17 -2.76 -4.30
CA ARG A 144 8.46 -2.55 -5.56
C ARG A 144 7.44 -3.64 -5.77
N GLY A 145 6.17 -3.24 -5.86
CA GLY A 145 5.04 -4.12 -6.15
C GLY A 145 4.60 -4.03 -7.61
N ARG A 146 4.25 -5.17 -8.19
CA ARG A 146 3.56 -5.28 -9.48
C ARG A 146 2.19 -5.84 -9.24
N SER A 147 1.17 -5.21 -9.82
CA SER A 147 -0.23 -5.59 -9.63
C SER A 147 -0.86 -6.12 -10.92
N HIS A 148 -1.94 -6.90 -10.73
CA HIS A 148 -2.81 -7.37 -11.81
C HIS A 148 -4.27 -7.13 -11.44
N THR A 149 -4.98 -6.36 -12.28
CA THR A 149 -6.38 -5.99 -12.09
C THR A 149 -7.32 -7.02 -12.73
N LEU A 150 -8.30 -7.48 -11.97
CA LEU A 150 -9.38 -8.37 -12.41
C LEU A 150 -10.53 -7.51 -12.92
N LYS A 151 -10.52 -7.20 -14.24
CA LYS A 151 -11.53 -6.31 -14.84
C LYS A 151 -12.95 -6.74 -14.56
N GLY A 152 -13.83 -5.76 -14.32
CA GLY A 152 -15.26 -5.98 -14.08
C GLY A 152 -15.61 -6.50 -12.69
N LYS A 153 -14.63 -6.57 -11.78
CA LYS A 153 -14.84 -6.96 -10.38
C LYS A 153 -14.59 -5.73 -9.49
N PRO A 154 -15.62 -5.05 -8.98
CA PRO A 154 -15.43 -4.01 -7.98
C PRO A 154 -15.00 -4.63 -6.65
N VAL A 155 -14.31 -3.84 -5.83
CA VAL A 155 -13.94 -4.21 -4.45
C VAL A 155 -15.16 -4.05 -3.53
N VAL A 156 -15.88 -2.94 -3.72
CA VAL A 156 -17.11 -2.62 -2.99
C VAL A 156 -18.21 -2.15 -3.94
N ASN A 157 -19.47 -2.32 -3.53
CA ASN A 157 -20.62 -1.76 -4.26
C ASN A 157 -20.74 -0.27 -3.89
N LEU A 158 -20.62 0.59 -4.89
CA LEU A 158 -20.76 2.05 -4.78
C LEU A 158 -22.05 2.50 -5.46
#